data_8300057409317ff051c32f8ec8d9004b
#
_entry.id   8300057409317ff051c32f8ec8d9004b
#
_cell.length_a   1.000
_cell.length_b   1.000
_cell.length_c   1.000
_cell.angle_alpha   90.00
_cell.angle_beta   90.00
_cell.angle_gamma   90.00
#
_symmetry.space_group_name_H-M   'P 1'
#
loop_
_entity.id
_entity.type
_entity.pdbx_description
1 polymer ?
#
loop_
_entity_poly.entity_id
_entity_poly.type
_entity_poly.pdbx_seq_one_letter_code
_entity_poly.pdbx_strand_id
1 'polypeptide(L)'
;MTLQQLRYIVEISKSGSITAAAKKLFIAQPSLSKVVKDLEEEFHITILKRSRHGISFTTEGLEFLQFAHHILEASDAMEDYFRKERLDEELRLSVSSHHYLFAVDGLINLLTNIPEEIPYTIRLREGRTSEIIRDVLVSRSQIGIIYITKRTEQFMSRLLTKNNLEFIPLHEFTPHVYVSSDHPLAGFSEVTTIQLTDYPHVCYDQGSEPKQLSEEFVIPNSISKQTVYVSDRSSMLSIIANTEAYNIGTGCLLPSVVGSEVVSVPIADISATMRVGWIKQKTCP
;
A
#
# COMPACT_ATOMS: atom_id res chain seq x y z
N MET A 1 24.49 7.01 14.02
CA MET A 1 23.99 7.00 12.61
C MET A 1 23.60 8.40 12.18
N THR A 2 23.86 8.79 10.90
CA THR A 2 23.51 10.09 10.30
C THR A 2 22.81 9.88 8.94
N LEU A 3 22.04 10.87 8.47
CA LEU A 3 21.43 10.83 7.12
C LEU A 3 22.47 10.66 6.01
N GLN A 4 23.63 11.26 6.17
CA GLN A 4 24.74 11.12 5.22
C GLN A 4 25.24 9.68 5.12
N GLN A 5 25.34 8.98 6.25
CA GLN A 5 25.72 7.56 6.27
C GLN A 5 24.67 6.69 5.60
N LEU A 6 23.38 6.99 5.79
CA LEU A 6 22.29 6.30 5.09
C LEU A 6 22.35 6.54 3.56
N ARG A 7 22.60 7.79 3.11
CA ARG A 7 22.82 8.10 1.69
C ARG A 7 23.98 7.29 1.10
N TYR A 8 25.01 7.06 1.87
CA TYR A 8 26.16 6.24 1.44
C TYR A 8 25.76 4.77 1.24
N ILE A 9 25.00 4.17 2.14
CA ILE A 9 24.51 2.79 1.99
C ILE A 9 23.62 2.65 0.75
N VAL A 10 22.72 3.61 0.53
CA VAL A 10 21.86 3.64 -0.66
C VAL A 10 22.67 3.78 -1.94
N GLU A 11 23.72 4.63 -1.96
CA GLU A 11 24.58 4.74 -3.15
C GLU A 11 25.40 3.46 -3.41
N ILE A 12 25.85 2.79 -2.36
CA ILE A 12 26.51 1.47 -2.50
C ILE A 12 25.57 0.45 -3.16
N SER A 13 24.29 0.43 -2.79
CA SER A 13 23.31 -0.50 -3.37
C SER A 13 23.10 -0.23 -4.87
N LYS A 14 23.02 1.03 -5.26
CA LYS A 14 22.86 1.46 -6.66
C LYS A 14 24.11 1.19 -7.51
N SER A 15 25.28 1.32 -6.92
CA SER A 15 26.57 1.20 -7.62
C SER A 15 27.10 -0.23 -7.68
N GLY A 16 26.60 -1.15 -6.86
CA GLY A 16 27.05 -2.55 -6.78
C GLY A 16 28.52 -2.72 -6.33
N SER A 17 29.21 -1.64 -5.97
CA SER A 17 30.63 -1.65 -5.59
C SER A 17 30.95 -0.45 -4.70
N ILE A 18 31.65 -0.69 -3.58
CA ILE A 18 32.11 0.40 -2.69
C ILE A 18 33.01 1.38 -3.43
N THR A 19 33.88 0.88 -4.33
CA THR A 19 34.78 1.74 -5.11
C THR A 19 34.01 2.61 -6.09
N ALA A 20 33.00 2.07 -6.78
CA ALA A 20 32.16 2.82 -7.69
C ALA A 20 31.31 3.87 -6.95
N ALA A 21 30.72 3.49 -5.80
CA ALA A 21 29.97 4.40 -4.95
C ALA A 21 30.85 5.54 -4.42
N ALA A 22 32.06 5.24 -3.92
CA ALA A 22 33.00 6.24 -3.42
C ALA A 22 33.38 7.27 -4.51
N LYS A 23 33.55 6.79 -5.76
CA LYS A 23 33.81 7.66 -6.93
C LYS A 23 32.64 8.61 -7.19
N LYS A 24 31.42 8.11 -7.19
CA LYS A 24 30.20 8.93 -7.37
C LYS A 24 29.95 9.92 -6.25
N LEU A 25 30.34 9.55 -5.02
CA LEU A 25 30.18 10.38 -3.83
C LEU A 25 31.33 11.36 -3.64
N PHE A 26 32.36 11.32 -4.51
CA PHE A 26 33.57 12.13 -4.40
C PHE A 26 34.31 11.99 -3.08
N ILE A 27 34.37 10.78 -2.52
CA ILE A 27 35.06 10.46 -1.27
C ILE A 27 36.06 9.32 -1.47
N ALA A 28 37.01 9.20 -0.53
CA ALA A 28 37.95 8.09 -0.55
C ALA A 28 37.26 6.76 -0.22
N GLN A 29 37.57 5.70 -0.97
CA GLN A 29 37.00 4.36 -0.74
C GLN A 29 37.24 3.85 0.70
N PRO A 30 38.42 4.06 1.36
CA PRO A 30 38.60 3.67 2.75
C PRO A 30 37.63 4.37 3.70
N SER A 31 37.29 5.64 3.45
CA SER A 31 36.31 6.40 4.26
C SER A 31 34.93 5.79 4.14
N LEU A 32 34.48 5.45 2.91
CA LEU A 32 33.21 4.80 2.70
C LEU A 32 33.15 3.40 3.33
N SER A 33 34.22 2.62 3.23
CA SER A 33 34.33 1.32 3.90
C SER A 33 34.29 1.44 5.42
N LYS A 34 34.87 2.48 5.97
CA LYS A 34 34.80 2.76 7.42
C LYS A 34 33.37 3.07 7.86
N VAL A 35 32.64 3.90 7.11
CA VAL A 35 31.23 4.19 7.41
C VAL A 35 30.38 2.92 7.45
N VAL A 36 30.55 2.01 6.49
CA VAL A 36 29.84 0.73 6.52
C VAL A 36 30.15 -0.04 7.81
N LYS A 37 31.44 -0.15 8.13
CA LYS A 37 31.89 -0.86 9.35
C LYS A 37 31.36 -0.21 10.62
N ASP A 38 31.40 1.12 10.72
CA ASP A 38 30.89 1.87 11.87
C ASP A 38 29.37 1.61 12.07
N LEU A 39 28.58 1.53 10.98
CA LEU A 39 27.16 1.18 11.04
C LEU A 39 26.93 -0.29 11.44
N GLU A 40 27.72 -1.22 10.90
CA GLU A 40 27.64 -2.63 11.26
C GLU A 40 27.96 -2.85 12.75
N GLU A 41 28.93 -2.12 13.28
CA GLU A 41 29.30 -2.14 14.71
C GLU A 41 28.22 -1.48 15.58
N GLU A 42 27.66 -0.33 15.16
CA GLU A 42 26.62 0.39 15.90
C GLU A 42 25.33 -0.43 16.06
N PHE A 43 24.94 -1.16 15.01
CA PHE A 43 23.69 -1.93 15.00
C PHE A 43 23.88 -3.42 15.29
N HIS A 44 25.13 -3.87 15.46
CA HIS A 44 25.50 -5.29 15.67
C HIS A 44 24.98 -6.23 14.57
N ILE A 45 25.02 -5.77 13.31
CA ILE A 45 24.58 -6.51 12.11
C ILE A 45 25.70 -6.55 11.08
N THR A 46 25.58 -7.46 10.11
CA THR A 46 26.42 -7.44 8.91
C THR A 46 25.58 -6.92 7.73
N ILE A 47 25.93 -5.74 7.20
CA ILE A 47 25.20 -5.13 6.07
C ILE A 47 25.69 -5.71 4.76
N LEU A 48 27.01 -5.83 4.58
CA LEU A 48 27.62 -6.24 3.31
C LEU A 48 28.43 -7.54 3.44
N LYS A 49 28.28 -8.44 2.49
CA LYS A 49 29.19 -9.58 2.25
C LYS A 49 30.09 -9.26 1.07
N ARG A 50 31.39 -9.54 1.25
CA ARG A 50 32.40 -9.43 0.17
C ARG A 50 32.62 -10.80 -0.45
N SER A 51 32.60 -10.86 -1.77
CA SER A 51 32.90 -12.07 -2.53
C SER A 51 33.91 -11.79 -3.65
N ARG A 52 34.39 -12.82 -4.33
CA ARG A 52 35.23 -12.69 -5.53
C ARG A 52 34.51 -11.97 -6.69
N HIS A 53 33.19 -11.90 -6.65
CA HIS A 53 32.34 -11.26 -7.65
C HIS A 53 31.88 -9.84 -7.26
N GLY A 54 32.38 -9.29 -6.15
CA GLY A 54 32.00 -7.97 -5.66
C GLY A 54 31.39 -8.00 -4.28
N ILE A 55 30.46 -7.07 -4.02
CA ILE A 55 29.71 -6.97 -2.77
C ILE A 55 28.26 -7.40 -2.98
N SER A 56 27.65 -7.96 -1.94
CA SER A 56 26.22 -8.23 -1.87
C SER A 56 25.70 -7.84 -0.51
N PHE A 57 24.45 -7.43 -0.41
CA PHE A 57 23.77 -7.20 0.85
C PHE A 57 23.41 -8.53 1.51
N THR A 58 23.50 -8.58 2.84
CA THR A 58 22.93 -9.67 3.64
C THR A 58 21.43 -9.51 3.75
N THR A 59 20.71 -10.46 4.35
CA THR A 59 19.28 -10.31 4.67
C THR A 59 19.06 -9.10 5.59
N GLU A 60 19.83 -8.99 6.69
CA GLU A 60 19.80 -7.84 7.60
C GLU A 60 20.17 -6.54 6.88
N GLY A 61 21.16 -6.60 5.96
CA GLY A 61 21.57 -5.46 5.14
C GLY A 61 20.47 -4.97 4.19
N LEU A 62 19.65 -5.86 3.63
CA LEU A 62 18.48 -5.50 2.81
C LEU A 62 17.39 -4.86 3.65
N GLU A 63 17.13 -5.37 4.85
CA GLU A 63 16.20 -4.75 5.80
C GLU A 63 16.70 -3.36 6.22
N PHE A 64 17.98 -3.22 6.56
CA PHE A 64 18.60 -1.93 6.86
C PHE A 64 18.47 -0.95 5.69
N LEU A 65 18.70 -1.41 4.45
CA LEU A 65 18.55 -0.59 3.24
C LEU A 65 17.10 -0.10 3.06
N GLN A 66 16.10 -0.92 3.34
CA GLN A 66 14.69 -0.50 3.29
C GLN A 66 14.42 0.62 4.30
N PHE A 67 14.88 0.47 5.56
CA PHE A 67 14.74 1.53 6.55
C PHE A 67 15.50 2.80 6.15
N ALA A 68 16.72 2.66 5.58
CA ALA A 68 17.48 3.80 5.09
C ALA A 68 16.73 4.58 4.01
N HIS A 69 16.10 3.90 3.06
CA HIS A 69 15.25 4.54 2.05
C HIS A 69 14.11 5.32 2.67
N HIS A 70 13.36 4.72 3.60
CA HIS A 70 12.23 5.38 4.26
C HIS A 70 12.63 6.63 5.03
N ILE A 71 13.76 6.57 5.77
CA ILE A 71 14.26 7.74 6.53
C ILE A 71 14.68 8.87 5.58
N LEU A 72 15.36 8.54 4.48
CA LEU A 72 15.79 9.53 3.50
C LEU A 72 14.61 10.16 2.77
N GLU A 73 13.61 9.37 2.37
CA GLU A 73 12.39 9.87 1.77
C GLU A 73 11.62 10.83 2.70
N ALA A 74 11.53 10.47 4.00
CA ALA A 74 10.91 11.35 5.00
C ALA A 74 11.70 12.65 5.20
N SER A 75 13.05 12.57 5.19
CA SER A 75 13.92 13.74 5.27
C SER A 75 13.77 14.64 4.06
N ASP A 76 13.76 14.06 2.86
CA ASP A 76 13.62 14.82 1.61
C ASP A 76 12.22 15.47 1.52
N ALA A 77 11.17 14.74 1.95
CA ALA A 77 9.80 15.27 2.02
C ALA A 77 9.70 16.46 3.00
N MET A 78 10.37 16.38 4.15
CA MET A 78 10.43 17.47 5.11
C MET A 78 11.16 18.70 4.53
N GLU A 79 12.31 18.48 3.88
CA GLU A 79 13.04 19.57 3.22
C GLU A 79 12.20 20.22 2.11
N ASP A 80 11.55 19.42 1.27
CA ASP A 80 10.68 19.92 0.19
C ASP A 80 9.49 20.71 0.75
N TYR A 81 8.92 20.24 1.86
CA TYR A 81 7.79 20.93 2.51
C TYR A 81 8.16 22.31 3.02
N PHE A 82 9.36 22.47 3.60
CA PHE A 82 9.78 23.74 4.19
C PHE A 82 10.58 24.65 3.22
N ARG A 83 11.19 24.09 2.15
CA ARG A 83 11.89 24.89 1.13
C ARG A 83 10.97 25.56 0.11
N LYS A 84 9.81 24.97 -0.17
CA LYS A 84 8.81 25.67 -1.00
C LYS A 84 8.33 26.88 -0.20
N GLU A 85 8.62 28.08 -0.71
CA GLU A 85 7.97 29.28 -0.23
C GLU A 85 6.48 28.98 -0.09
N ARG A 86 5.93 29.20 1.11
CA ARG A 86 4.52 29.00 1.39
C ARG A 86 3.73 29.89 0.45
N LEU A 87 3.28 29.34 -0.65
CA LEU A 87 2.08 29.85 -1.29
C LEU A 87 0.96 29.48 -0.32
N ASP A 88 0.52 30.47 0.46
CA ASP A 88 -0.45 30.28 1.57
C ASP A 88 -1.82 29.71 1.12
N GLU A 89 -1.99 29.41 -0.17
CA GLU A 89 -3.24 28.98 -0.80
C GLU A 89 -3.13 27.62 -1.55
N GLU A 90 -1.99 26.90 -1.51
CA GLU A 90 -1.89 25.62 -2.19
C GLU A 90 -2.63 24.51 -1.40
N LEU A 91 -3.65 23.91 -2.03
CA LEU A 91 -4.31 22.73 -1.47
C LEU A 91 -3.38 21.51 -1.56
N ARG A 92 -2.99 20.96 -0.42
CA ARG A 92 -2.16 19.75 -0.34
C ARG A 92 -2.93 18.63 0.33
N LEU A 93 -3.13 17.53 -0.40
CA LEU A 93 -3.78 16.33 0.11
C LEU A 93 -2.96 15.09 -0.24
N SER A 94 -2.71 14.23 0.74
CA SER A 94 -2.14 12.91 0.53
C SER A 94 -2.98 11.84 1.21
N VAL A 95 -3.38 10.85 0.43
CA VAL A 95 -4.25 9.75 0.82
C VAL A 95 -3.55 8.44 0.51
N SER A 96 -3.56 7.50 1.45
CA SER A 96 -3.24 6.10 1.21
C SER A 96 -4.52 5.27 1.35
N SER A 97 -4.76 4.34 0.47
CA SER A 97 -6.00 3.55 0.42
C SER A 97 -5.70 2.12 0.02
N HIS A 98 -6.58 1.20 0.40
CA HIS A 98 -6.71 -0.05 -0.35
C HIS A 98 -7.16 0.24 -1.80
N HIS A 99 -7.20 -0.78 -2.63
CA HIS A 99 -7.56 -0.68 -4.05
C HIS A 99 -9.08 -0.41 -4.26
N TYR A 100 -9.62 0.61 -3.58
CA TYR A 100 -11.04 0.96 -3.65
C TYR A 100 -11.35 1.93 -4.78
N LEU A 101 -12.28 1.56 -5.65
CA LEU A 101 -12.75 2.44 -6.71
C LEU A 101 -13.47 3.69 -6.16
N PHE A 102 -14.23 3.57 -5.06
CA PHE A 102 -14.88 4.73 -4.44
C PHE A 102 -13.89 5.79 -3.92
N ALA A 103 -12.65 5.38 -3.56
CA ALA A 103 -11.62 6.35 -3.15
C ALA A 103 -11.13 7.17 -4.36
N VAL A 104 -11.05 6.54 -5.53
CA VAL A 104 -10.76 7.24 -6.80
C VAL A 104 -11.91 8.17 -7.20
N ASP A 105 -13.16 7.71 -7.04
CA ASP A 105 -14.35 8.53 -7.31
C ASP A 105 -14.40 9.77 -6.42
N GLY A 106 -14.14 9.60 -5.12
CA GLY A 106 -14.03 10.72 -4.18
C GLY A 106 -12.96 11.72 -4.59
N LEU A 107 -11.83 11.24 -5.11
CA LEU A 107 -10.77 12.11 -5.62
C LEU A 107 -11.19 12.82 -6.92
N ILE A 108 -11.85 12.15 -7.86
CA ILE A 108 -12.40 12.75 -9.08
C ILE A 108 -13.38 13.87 -8.69
N ASN A 109 -14.31 13.57 -7.78
CA ASN A 109 -15.26 14.57 -7.28
C ASN A 109 -14.56 15.76 -6.61
N LEU A 110 -13.50 15.54 -5.85
CA LEU A 110 -12.70 16.64 -5.28
C LEU A 110 -12.09 17.48 -6.40
N LEU A 111 -11.39 16.88 -7.35
CA LEU A 111 -10.70 17.57 -8.44
C LEU A 111 -11.64 18.40 -9.31
N THR A 112 -12.85 17.92 -9.56
CA THR A 112 -13.86 18.65 -10.35
C THR A 112 -14.49 19.83 -9.62
N ASN A 113 -14.30 19.93 -8.29
CA ASN A 113 -14.87 21.00 -7.45
C ASN A 113 -13.81 21.97 -6.91
N ILE A 114 -12.52 21.76 -7.18
CA ILE A 114 -11.47 22.72 -6.83
C ILE A 114 -11.55 23.90 -7.80
N PRO A 115 -11.62 25.16 -7.31
CA PRO A 115 -11.52 26.34 -8.17
C PRO A 115 -10.22 26.35 -8.99
N GLU A 116 -10.30 26.77 -10.25
CA GLU A 116 -9.15 26.74 -11.18
C GLU A 116 -7.97 27.59 -10.68
N GLU A 117 -8.23 28.61 -9.88
CA GLU A 117 -7.22 29.53 -9.36
C GLU A 117 -6.41 28.93 -8.19
N ILE A 118 -6.90 27.84 -7.57
CA ILE A 118 -6.23 27.23 -6.42
C ILE A 118 -5.20 26.22 -6.90
N PRO A 119 -3.90 26.48 -6.72
CA PRO A 119 -2.90 25.47 -7.02
C PRO A 119 -3.04 24.30 -6.06
N TYR A 120 -2.84 23.07 -6.54
CA TYR A 120 -2.92 21.89 -5.68
C TYR A 120 -1.85 20.86 -5.98
N THR A 121 -1.50 20.13 -4.93
CA THR A 121 -0.70 18.92 -5.00
C THR A 121 -1.44 17.79 -4.27
N ILE A 122 -1.99 16.84 -5.02
CA ILE A 122 -2.74 15.72 -4.46
C ILE A 122 -2.02 14.42 -4.78
N ARG A 123 -1.91 13.54 -3.78
CA ARG A 123 -1.30 12.21 -3.90
C ARG A 123 -2.28 11.16 -3.44
N LEU A 124 -2.56 10.18 -4.29
CA LEU A 124 -3.24 8.94 -3.92
C LEU A 124 -2.23 7.79 -4.05
N ARG A 125 -2.09 7.02 -2.97
CA ARG A 125 -1.29 5.79 -2.93
C ARG A 125 -2.21 4.63 -2.65
N GLU A 126 -1.97 3.52 -3.34
CA GLU A 126 -2.66 2.27 -3.07
C GLU A 126 -1.68 1.26 -2.49
N GLY A 127 -2.14 0.47 -1.52
CA GLY A 127 -1.28 -0.50 -0.85
C GLY A 127 -2.01 -1.31 0.21
N ARG A 128 -1.23 -2.10 0.94
CA ARG A 128 -1.69 -3.00 2.00
C ARG A 128 -2.02 -2.23 3.27
N THR A 129 -2.80 -2.84 4.15
CA THR A 129 -3.21 -2.24 5.44
C THR A 129 -2.02 -1.73 6.25
N SER A 130 -0.94 -2.49 6.35
CA SER A 130 0.25 -2.09 7.11
C SER A 130 0.97 -0.90 6.49
N GLU A 131 1.02 -0.83 5.16
CA GLU A 131 1.62 0.28 4.41
C GLU A 131 0.80 1.55 4.59
N ILE A 132 -0.54 1.45 4.51
CA ILE A 132 -1.46 2.57 4.73
C ILE A 132 -1.30 3.11 6.17
N ILE A 133 -1.30 2.23 7.18
CA ILE A 133 -1.09 2.62 8.58
C ILE A 133 0.27 3.30 8.74
N ARG A 134 1.33 2.73 8.15
CA ARG A 134 2.67 3.32 8.20
C ARG A 134 2.72 4.69 7.55
N ASP A 135 2.12 4.86 6.37
CA ASP A 135 2.08 6.12 5.65
C ASP A 135 1.44 7.24 6.48
N VAL A 136 0.36 6.93 7.21
CA VAL A 136 -0.26 7.89 8.13
C VAL A 136 0.62 8.16 9.35
N LEU A 137 1.27 7.14 9.91
CA LEU A 137 2.16 7.28 11.07
C LEU A 137 3.36 8.18 10.79
N VAL A 138 3.98 8.04 9.61
CA VAL A 138 5.15 8.83 9.22
C VAL A 138 4.77 10.11 8.47
N SER A 139 3.49 10.50 8.51
CA SER A 139 2.95 11.69 7.83
C SER A 139 3.20 11.74 6.32
N ARG A 140 3.43 10.59 5.68
CA ARG A 140 3.49 10.46 4.22
C ARG A 140 2.10 10.64 3.60
N SER A 141 1.07 10.23 4.33
CA SER A 141 -0.34 10.49 4.01
C SER A 141 -1.06 11.10 5.20
N GLN A 142 -1.92 12.09 4.93
CA GLN A 142 -2.72 12.77 5.96
C GLN A 142 -3.84 11.85 6.43
N ILE A 143 -4.39 11.06 5.52
CA ILE A 143 -5.44 10.08 5.80
C ILE A 143 -5.12 8.74 5.13
N GLY A 144 -5.60 7.68 5.77
CA GLY A 144 -5.54 6.33 5.23
C GLY A 144 -6.94 5.72 5.18
N ILE A 145 -7.34 5.12 4.06
CA ILE A 145 -8.65 4.47 3.90
C ILE A 145 -8.44 2.97 4.05
N ILE A 146 -9.06 2.39 5.08
CA ILE A 146 -8.98 0.97 5.40
C ILE A 146 -10.37 0.44 5.74
N TYR A 147 -10.50 -0.87 5.85
CA TYR A 147 -11.70 -1.48 6.41
C TYR A 147 -11.40 -2.24 7.70
N ILE A 148 -12.44 -2.43 8.50
CA ILE A 148 -12.44 -3.25 9.70
C ILE A 148 -13.64 -4.18 9.64
N THR A 149 -13.42 -5.46 9.91
CA THR A 149 -14.49 -6.44 10.08
C THR A 149 -14.72 -6.71 11.57
N LYS A 150 -15.85 -7.30 11.93
CA LYS A 150 -16.10 -7.76 13.32
C LYS A 150 -14.98 -8.67 13.85
N ARG A 151 -14.36 -9.46 12.96
CA ARG A 151 -13.27 -10.38 13.29
C ARG A 151 -11.97 -9.67 13.60
N THR A 152 -11.68 -8.56 12.91
CA THR A 152 -10.41 -7.81 13.05
C THR A 152 -10.55 -6.62 13.99
N GLU A 153 -11.76 -6.25 14.40
CA GLU A 153 -12.06 -5.02 15.16
C GLU A 153 -11.22 -4.87 16.43
N GLN A 154 -11.14 -5.92 17.24
CA GLN A 154 -10.40 -5.86 18.50
C GLN A 154 -8.88 -5.68 18.26
N PHE A 155 -8.34 -6.38 17.26
CA PHE A 155 -6.94 -6.25 16.88
C PHE A 155 -6.65 -4.85 16.31
N MET A 156 -7.47 -4.39 15.37
CA MET A 156 -7.31 -3.07 14.72
C MET A 156 -7.47 -1.93 15.73
N SER A 157 -8.45 -2.00 16.60
CA SER A 157 -8.65 -0.99 17.66
C SER A 157 -7.41 -0.86 18.56
N ARG A 158 -6.84 -1.98 19.01
CA ARG A 158 -5.60 -1.97 19.80
C ARG A 158 -4.42 -1.41 19.02
N LEU A 159 -4.26 -1.83 17.75
CA LEU A 159 -3.17 -1.39 16.90
C LEU A 159 -3.24 0.13 16.66
N LEU A 160 -4.40 0.64 16.30
CA LEU A 160 -4.60 2.06 16.02
C LEU A 160 -4.43 2.90 17.29
N THR A 161 -5.01 2.47 18.42
CA THR A 161 -4.87 3.18 19.71
C THR A 161 -3.40 3.24 20.16
N LYS A 162 -2.65 2.12 20.06
CA LYS A 162 -1.23 2.06 20.40
C LYS A 162 -0.39 3.05 19.59
N ASN A 163 -0.80 3.30 18.35
CA ASN A 163 -0.10 4.18 17.41
C ASN A 163 -0.69 5.60 17.36
N ASN A 164 -1.52 5.98 18.32
CA ASN A 164 -2.17 7.30 18.39
C ASN A 164 -2.95 7.66 17.12
N LEU A 165 -3.58 6.66 16.49
CA LEU A 165 -4.46 6.82 15.35
C LEU A 165 -5.92 6.71 15.78
N GLU A 166 -6.79 7.40 15.07
CA GLU A 166 -8.25 7.21 15.18
C GLU A 166 -8.83 6.68 13.88
N PHE A 167 -9.86 5.87 14.00
CA PHE A 167 -10.64 5.36 12.87
C PHE A 167 -12.01 6.01 12.86
N ILE A 168 -12.37 6.61 11.74
CA ILE A 168 -13.65 7.27 11.51
C ILE A 168 -14.42 6.44 10.47
N PRO A 169 -15.53 5.79 10.84
CA PRO A 169 -16.28 4.97 9.90
C PRO A 169 -16.96 5.83 8.84
N LEU A 170 -17.01 5.35 7.61
CA LEU A 170 -17.68 5.95 6.47
C LEU A 170 -18.94 5.16 6.08
N HIS A 171 -18.77 3.87 5.82
CA HIS A 171 -19.86 3.02 5.34
C HIS A 171 -19.61 1.54 5.65
N GLU A 172 -20.70 0.78 5.74
CA GLU A 172 -20.63 -0.68 5.81
C GLU A 172 -21.03 -1.29 4.47
N PHE A 173 -20.14 -2.14 3.94
CA PHE A 173 -20.36 -2.87 2.68
C PHE A 173 -20.62 -4.34 2.98
N THR A 174 -21.49 -4.94 2.18
CA THR A 174 -21.62 -6.39 2.07
C THR A 174 -20.68 -6.90 0.95
N PRO A 175 -20.20 -8.14 1.05
CA PRO A 175 -19.32 -8.68 0.02
C PRO A 175 -20.04 -8.88 -1.30
N HIS A 176 -19.36 -8.52 -2.38
CA HIS A 176 -19.78 -8.75 -3.75
C HIS A 176 -18.66 -9.45 -4.49
N VAL A 177 -19.05 -10.25 -5.48
CA VAL A 177 -18.10 -10.78 -6.46
C VAL A 177 -18.04 -9.87 -7.67
N TYR A 178 -16.84 -9.61 -8.17
CA TYR A 178 -16.59 -8.93 -9.44
C TYR A 178 -16.26 -9.99 -10.48
N VAL A 179 -16.99 -10.01 -11.57
CA VAL A 179 -16.86 -10.96 -12.68
C VAL A 179 -16.98 -10.24 -14.01
N SER A 180 -16.52 -10.87 -15.10
CA SER A 180 -16.81 -10.37 -16.45
C SER A 180 -18.32 -10.28 -16.70
N SER A 181 -18.76 -9.34 -17.51
CA SER A 181 -20.17 -9.25 -17.98
C SER A 181 -20.65 -10.52 -18.70
N ASP A 182 -19.72 -11.26 -19.31
CA ASP A 182 -20.00 -12.51 -20.01
C ASP A 182 -19.86 -13.75 -19.12
N HIS A 183 -19.50 -13.55 -17.85
CA HIS A 183 -19.31 -14.66 -16.90
C HIS A 183 -20.61 -15.39 -16.61
N PRO A 184 -20.61 -16.72 -16.43
CA PRO A 184 -21.83 -17.48 -16.12
C PRO A 184 -22.62 -16.99 -14.91
N LEU A 185 -21.94 -16.34 -13.94
CA LEU A 185 -22.57 -15.79 -12.74
C LEU A 185 -23.05 -14.34 -12.89
N ALA A 186 -22.75 -13.65 -13.98
CA ALA A 186 -23.06 -12.23 -14.16
C ALA A 186 -24.57 -11.92 -14.16
N GLY A 187 -25.40 -12.87 -14.60
CA GLY A 187 -26.85 -12.69 -14.69
C GLY A 187 -27.63 -13.04 -13.42
N PHE A 188 -26.97 -13.46 -12.36
CA PHE A 188 -27.63 -13.80 -11.10
C PHE A 188 -27.88 -12.54 -10.26
N SER A 189 -29.01 -12.50 -9.54
CA SER A 189 -29.29 -11.43 -8.57
C SER A 189 -28.38 -11.51 -7.33
N GLU A 190 -27.94 -12.71 -6.98
CA GLU A 190 -26.99 -13.02 -5.92
C GLU A 190 -26.34 -14.38 -6.18
N VAL A 191 -25.15 -14.59 -5.61
CA VAL A 191 -24.39 -15.84 -5.72
C VAL A 191 -24.02 -16.36 -4.32
N THR A 192 -23.63 -17.62 -4.26
CA THR A 192 -23.12 -18.25 -3.03
C THR A 192 -21.65 -18.57 -3.16
N THR A 193 -20.96 -18.72 -2.03
CA THR A 193 -19.53 -19.08 -2.01
C THR A 193 -19.27 -20.42 -2.69
N ILE A 194 -20.23 -21.37 -2.66
CA ILE A 194 -20.08 -22.66 -3.31
C ILE A 194 -20.02 -22.53 -4.83
N GLN A 195 -20.78 -21.59 -5.42
CA GLN A 195 -20.75 -21.35 -6.86
C GLN A 195 -19.43 -20.76 -7.35
N LEU A 196 -18.65 -20.13 -6.45
CA LEU A 196 -17.35 -19.56 -6.77
C LEU A 196 -16.22 -20.61 -6.77
N THR A 197 -16.46 -21.81 -6.25
CA THR A 197 -15.40 -22.85 -6.11
C THR A 197 -14.85 -23.34 -7.43
N ASP A 198 -15.62 -23.24 -8.50
CA ASP A 198 -15.28 -23.75 -9.83
C ASP A 198 -14.50 -22.74 -10.67
N TYR A 199 -14.37 -21.48 -10.20
CA TYR A 199 -13.74 -20.40 -10.94
C TYR A 199 -12.43 -19.94 -10.28
N PRO A 200 -11.43 -19.47 -11.04
CA PRO A 200 -10.20 -18.92 -10.49
C PRO A 200 -10.44 -17.65 -9.66
N HIS A 201 -9.79 -17.55 -8.51
CA HIS A 201 -9.82 -16.35 -7.68
C HIS A 201 -8.63 -15.45 -8.01
N VAL A 202 -8.88 -14.20 -8.36
CA VAL A 202 -7.84 -13.15 -8.48
C VAL A 202 -7.88 -12.30 -7.23
N CYS A 203 -6.74 -12.14 -6.58
CA CYS A 203 -6.64 -11.35 -5.35
C CYS A 203 -5.34 -10.55 -5.31
N TYR A 204 -5.29 -9.54 -4.44
CA TYR A 204 -4.08 -8.76 -4.26
C TYR A 204 -3.05 -9.53 -3.45
N ASP A 205 -1.78 -9.44 -3.86
CA ASP A 205 -0.68 -10.04 -3.12
C ASP A 205 -0.49 -9.33 -1.77
N GLN A 206 -0.75 -10.06 -0.69
CA GLN A 206 -0.60 -9.55 0.68
C GLN A 206 0.82 -9.76 1.24
N GLY A 207 1.72 -10.40 0.49
CA GLY A 207 3.08 -10.71 0.95
C GLY A 207 3.07 -11.57 2.23
N SER A 208 3.90 -11.19 3.18
CA SER A 208 4.03 -11.87 4.48
C SER A 208 3.20 -11.23 5.61
N GLU A 209 2.18 -10.45 5.28
CA GLU A 209 1.37 -9.77 6.29
C GLU A 209 0.58 -10.75 7.18
N PRO A 210 0.39 -10.42 8.47
CA PRO A 210 -0.54 -11.15 9.31
C PRO A 210 -1.96 -11.13 8.72
N LYS A 211 -2.67 -12.26 8.79
CA LYS A 211 -4.05 -12.38 8.27
C LYS A 211 -5.01 -11.30 8.77
N GLN A 212 -4.75 -10.73 9.95
CA GLN A 212 -5.54 -9.64 10.52
C GLN A 212 -5.38 -8.30 9.79
N LEU A 213 -4.31 -8.15 9.01
CA LEU A 213 -4.02 -6.97 8.20
C LEU A 213 -4.24 -7.23 6.72
N SER A 214 -4.56 -8.46 6.33
CA SER A 214 -4.82 -8.80 4.94
C SER A 214 -6.03 -8.05 4.40
N GLU A 215 -5.91 -7.52 3.19
CA GLU A 215 -7.00 -6.87 2.45
C GLU A 215 -8.07 -7.89 2.00
N GLU A 216 -7.74 -9.16 2.05
CA GLU A 216 -8.68 -10.20 1.66
C GLU A 216 -9.86 -10.27 2.64
N PHE A 217 -11.05 -10.27 2.08
CA PHE A 217 -12.24 -10.64 2.81
C PHE A 217 -11.99 -11.97 3.51
N VAL A 218 -12.24 -12.01 4.80
CA VAL A 218 -12.13 -13.23 5.57
C VAL A 218 -13.30 -14.15 5.22
N ILE A 219 -13.25 -14.69 4.00
CA ILE A 219 -14.06 -15.83 3.65
C ILE A 219 -13.41 -17.04 4.31
N PRO A 220 -14.17 -17.85 5.04
CA PRO A 220 -13.62 -19.07 5.63
C PRO A 220 -13.10 -19.99 4.53
N ASN A 221 -11.78 -20.20 4.52
CA ASN A 221 -11.04 -21.07 3.58
C ASN A 221 -10.99 -20.55 2.13
N SER A 222 -9.88 -20.81 1.46
CA SER A 222 -9.74 -20.56 0.02
C SER A 222 -10.86 -21.29 -0.74
N ILE A 223 -11.81 -20.54 -1.25
CA ILE A 223 -12.98 -21.09 -1.93
C ILE A 223 -12.53 -21.75 -3.24
N SER A 224 -11.61 -21.10 -3.95
CA SER A 224 -11.14 -21.58 -5.25
C SER A 224 -9.88 -22.45 -5.12
N LYS A 225 -9.79 -23.45 -6.00
CA LYS A 225 -8.59 -24.30 -6.19
C LYS A 225 -7.49 -23.59 -6.97
N GLN A 226 -7.82 -22.50 -7.68
CA GLN A 226 -6.92 -21.74 -8.54
C GLN A 226 -6.91 -20.29 -8.07
N THR A 227 -5.72 -19.75 -7.80
CA THR A 227 -5.58 -18.38 -7.31
C THR A 227 -4.50 -17.66 -8.13
N VAL A 228 -4.80 -16.43 -8.52
CA VAL A 228 -3.88 -15.52 -9.19
C VAL A 228 -3.64 -14.33 -8.27
N TYR A 229 -2.38 -14.05 -7.98
CA TYR A 229 -1.99 -12.89 -7.18
C TYR A 229 -1.55 -11.75 -8.10
N VAL A 230 -2.04 -10.55 -7.84
CA VAL A 230 -1.70 -9.32 -8.56
C VAL A 230 -1.32 -8.22 -7.59
N SER A 231 -0.58 -7.22 -8.05
CA SER A 231 -0.11 -6.11 -7.23
C SER A 231 -0.85 -4.80 -7.51
N ASP A 232 -1.67 -4.76 -8.56
CA ASP A 232 -2.32 -3.53 -9.00
C ASP A 232 -3.74 -3.79 -9.56
N ARG A 233 -4.55 -2.73 -9.50
CA ARG A 233 -5.95 -2.76 -9.93
C ARG A 233 -6.12 -3.01 -11.43
N SER A 234 -5.23 -2.48 -12.25
CA SER A 234 -5.34 -2.60 -13.71
C SER A 234 -5.20 -4.05 -14.15
N SER A 235 -4.20 -4.75 -13.61
CA SER A 235 -4.02 -6.19 -13.80
C SER A 235 -5.21 -6.99 -13.29
N MET A 236 -5.73 -6.66 -12.11
CA MET A 236 -6.93 -7.29 -11.53
C MET A 236 -8.11 -7.21 -12.48
N LEU A 237 -8.49 -5.99 -12.87
CA LEU A 237 -9.65 -5.75 -13.74
C LEU A 237 -9.47 -6.36 -15.13
N SER A 238 -8.26 -6.30 -15.70
CA SER A 238 -7.98 -6.90 -17.02
C SER A 238 -8.12 -8.42 -16.99
N ILE A 239 -7.67 -9.09 -15.93
CA ILE A 239 -7.85 -10.55 -15.80
C ILE A 239 -9.33 -10.89 -15.67
N ILE A 240 -10.07 -10.19 -14.80
CA ILE A 240 -11.51 -10.42 -14.61
C ILE A 240 -12.27 -10.23 -15.92
N ALA A 241 -12.03 -9.13 -16.63
CA ALA A 241 -12.74 -8.80 -17.87
C ALA A 241 -12.52 -9.84 -18.99
N ASN A 242 -11.36 -10.51 -19.01
CA ASN A 242 -10.97 -11.39 -20.12
C ASN A 242 -10.94 -12.88 -19.76
N THR A 243 -11.41 -13.26 -18.57
CA THR A 243 -11.41 -14.66 -18.11
C THR A 243 -12.65 -14.96 -17.27
N GLU A 244 -12.82 -16.21 -16.87
CA GLU A 244 -13.82 -16.60 -15.86
C GLU A 244 -13.31 -16.43 -14.41
N ALA A 245 -12.30 -15.64 -14.19
CA ALA A 245 -11.80 -15.36 -12.85
C ALA A 245 -12.66 -14.31 -12.13
N TYR A 246 -12.70 -14.41 -10.82
CA TYR A 246 -13.43 -13.45 -9.98
C TYR A 246 -12.55 -12.81 -8.92
N ASN A 247 -12.97 -11.64 -8.44
CA ASN A 247 -12.46 -11.03 -7.21
C ASN A 247 -13.61 -10.72 -6.26
N ILE A 248 -13.32 -10.57 -4.98
CA ILE A 248 -14.32 -10.20 -3.97
C ILE A 248 -14.01 -8.82 -3.42
N GLY A 249 -15.02 -7.96 -3.36
CA GLY A 249 -14.87 -6.60 -2.92
C GLY A 249 -16.14 -5.96 -2.35
N THR A 250 -16.16 -4.63 -2.35
CA THR A 250 -17.20 -3.81 -1.73
C THR A 250 -18.51 -3.71 -2.53
N GLY A 251 -18.51 -4.19 -3.75
CA GLY A 251 -19.64 -3.96 -4.68
C GLY A 251 -19.60 -2.63 -5.44
N CYS A 252 -18.73 -1.70 -5.04
CA CYS A 252 -18.60 -0.42 -5.72
C CYS A 252 -17.76 -0.57 -6.98
N LEU A 253 -18.38 -0.34 -8.13
CA LEU A 253 -17.73 -0.21 -9.43
C LEU A 253 -17.93 1.21 -9.96
N LEU A 254 -16.90 1.74 -10.62
CA LEU A 254 -16.97 3.00 -11.35
C LEU A 254 -17.09 2.69 -12.83
N PRO A 255 -18.23 2.96 -13.46
CA PRO A 255 -18.42 2.69 -14.91
C PRO A 255 -17.36 3.39 -15.78
N SER A 256 -16.89 4.55 -15.37
CA SER A 256 -15.81 5.28 -16.05
C SER A 256 -14.45 4.58 -16.02
N VAL A 257 -14.24 3.64 -15.08
CA VAL A 257 -12.97 2.89 -14.92
C VAL A 257 -13.09 1.48 -15.44
N VAL A 258 -14.21 0.79 -15.17
CA VAL A 258 -14.39 -0.62 -15.51
C VAL A 258 -15.19 -0.83 -16.81
N GLY A 259 -15.78 0.25 -17.35
CA GLY A 259 -16.69 0.13 -18.50
C GLY A 259 -17.89 -0.74 -18.19
N SER A 260 -18.39 -1.44 -19.20
CA SER A 260 -19.44 -2.45 -19.08
C SER A 260 -18.91 -3.89 -18.98
N GLU A 261 -17.59 -4.05 -18.96
CA GLU A 261 -16.94 -5.37 -19.06
C GLU A 261 -16.90 -6.13 -17.74
N VAL A 262 -17.01 -5.43 -16.61
CA VAL A 262 -17.01 -6.03 -15.28
C VAL A 262 -18.29 -5.65 -14.55
N VAL A 263 -18.93 -6.64 -13.95
CA VAL A 263 -20.16 -6.49 -13.16
C VAL A 263 -19.95 -6.94 -11.72
N SER A 264 -20.81 -6.47 -10.84
CA SER A 264 -20.79 -6.75 -9.41
C SER A 264 -22.05 -7.53 -9.02
N VAL A 265 -21.87 -8.70 -8.38
CA VAL A 265 -22.98 -9.55 -7.95
C VAL A 265 -22.85 -9.78 -6.43
N PRO A 266 -23.92 -9.57 -5.63
CA PRO A 266 -23.91 -9.81 -4.20
C PRO A 266 -23.61 -11.28 -3.85
N ILE A 267 -22.94 -11.51 -2.69
CA ILE A 267 -22.73 -12.86 -2.15
C ILE A 267 -23.70 -13.07 -0.97
N ALA A 268 -24.63 -13.99 -1.13
CA ALA A 268 -25.75 -14.18 -0.19
C ALA A 268 -25.40 -14.89 1.10
N ASP A 269 -24.45 -15.84 1.07
CA ASP A 269 -24.14 -16.72 2.21
C ASP A 269 -22.99 -16.20 3.10
N ILE A 270 -22.56 -14.96 2.91
CA ILE A 270 -21.59 -14.29 3.78
C ILE A 270 -22.29 -13.21 4.61
N SER A 271 -22.36 -13.43 5.91
CA SER A 271 -22.93 -12.45 6.86
C SER A 271 -21.91 -11.41 7.35
N ALA A 272 -20.65 -11.54 6.96
CA ALA A 272 -19.60 -10.60 7.34
C ALA A 272 -19.75 -9.27 6.60
N THR A 273 -19.69 -8.15 7.30
CA THR A 273 -19.68 -6.82 6.70
C THR A 273 -18.28 -6.20 6.80
N MET A 274 -17.95 -5.36 5.83
CA MET A 274 -16.76 -4.51 5.83
C MET A 274 -17.16 -3.11 6.27
N ARG A 275 -16.75 -2.71 7.44
CA ARG A 275 -16.87 -1.31 7.86
C ARG A 275 -15.67 -0.54 7.35
N VAL A 276 -15.86 0.12 6.22
CA VAL A 276 -14.85 1.00 5.63
C VAL A 276 -14.84 2.34 6.36
N GLY A 277 -13.68 2.88 6.56
CA GLY A 277 -13.47 4.17 7.18
C GLY A 277 -12.08 4.70 6.88
N TRP A 278 -11.82 5.86 7.41
CA TRP A 278 -10.51 6.46 7.28
C TRP A 278 -9.81 6.61 8.63
N ILE A 279 -8.50 6.51 8.60
CA ILE A 279 -7.62 6.72 9.74
C ILE A 279 -6.84 8.02 9.58
N LYS A 280 -6.62 8.69 10.69
CA LYS A 280 -5.71 9.83 10.80
C LYS A 280 -4.98 9.80 12.13
N GLN A 281 -3.93 10.59 12.28
CA GLN A 281 -3.31 10.84 13.57
C GLN A 281 -4.30 11.61 14.46
N LYS A 282 -4.39 11.22 15.72
CA LYS A 282 -5.08 12.03 16.72
C LYS A 282 -4.28 13.33 16.85
N THR A 283 -4.90 14.45 16.52
CA THR A 283 -4.32 15.75 16.82
C THR A 283 -4.06 15.82 18.32
N CYS A 284 -2.84 16.19 18.70
CA CYS A 284 -2.57 16.61 20.08
C CYS A 284 -3.52 17.77 20.40
N PRO A 285 -4.19 17.79 21.55
CA PRO A 285 -5.08 18.88 21.95
C PRO A 285 -4.32 20.20 22.07
#